data_91e01f1bb4004162e80a48f4cd511bd0
#
_entry.id   91e01f1bb4004162e80a48f4cd511bd0
#
_cell.length_a   1.000
_cell.length_b   1.000
_cell.length_c   1.000
_cell.angle_alpha   90.00
_cell.angle_beta   90.00
_cell.angle_gamma   90.00
#
_symmetry.space_group_name_H-M   'P 1'
#
loop_
_entity.id
_entity.type
_entity.pdbx_description
1 polymer ?
#
loop_
_entity_poly.entity_id
_entity_poly.type
_entity_poly.pdbx_seq_one_letter_code
_entity_poly.pdbx_strand_id
1 'polypeptide(L)'
;MIRLATMSFAALLLSSCATAPDAPPAARSELAPTGKLRVGINVQNFLLVNKDRSGGEYSGIAVDLGRELGKRLGVPVELVAFDTAGKLADAVKAGVWDVAFLGNEPARASEIAFSAAYLEIEAGYLVPAGSPIRTIEDVDREGVRVAVSAKSAYDLYLTRNLQRAKLLRAPTVDASYDLFVGDKLDALAGLKPRLVTDAEKLPGSRVLEGRFSTVQQSIGTPQGRPSGAKYLREFAEDAKASGFVAKAIERHAVRGVSVAPKAPAS
;
A
#
# COMPACT_ATOMS: atom_id res chain seq x y z
N MET A 1 68.01 32.84 -18.19
CA MET A 1 67.35 31.69 -17.52
C MET A 1 66.04 32.19 -16.96
N ILE A 2 64.94 31.93 -17.69
CA ILE A 2 63.60 32.37 -17.35
C ILE A 2 62.89 31.19 -16.72
N ARG A 3 62.45 31.28 -15.47
CA ARG A 3 61.65 30.25 -14.77
C ARG A 3 60.18 30.53 -15.02
N LEU A 4 59.50 29.62 -15.76
CA LEU A 4 58.04 29.61 -15.86
C LEU A 4 57.46 29.02 -14.57
N ALA A 5 56.60 29.79 -13.91
CA ALA A 5 55.80 29.31 -12.79
C ALA A 5 54.47 28.79 -13.35
N THR A 6 54.23 27.48 -13.21
CA THR A 6 52.96 26.84 -13.54
C THR A 6 52.00 27.02 -12.37
N MET A 7 50.94 27.80 -12.57
CA MET A 7 49.81 27.95 -11.64
C MET A 7 48.83 26.78 -11.90
N SER A 8 48.77 25.83 -10.97
CA SER A 8 47.70 24.78 -10.96
C SER A 8 46.40 25.38 -10.42
N PHE A 9 45.40 25.43 -11.27
CA PHE A 9 44.04 25.85 -10.90
C PHE A 9 43.29 24.61 -10.40
N ALA A 10 43.12 24.47 -9.08
CA ALA A 10 42.30 23.46 -8.46
C ALA A 10 40.83 23.85 -8.60
N ALA A 11 40.10 23.19 -9.48
CA ALA A 11 38.64 23.31 -9.61
C ALA A 11 37.97 22.61 -8.43
N LEU A 12 37.44 23.36 -7.47
CA LEU A 12 36.51 22.84 -6.45
C LEU A 12 35.18 22.50 -7.11
N LEU A 13 34.89 21.22 -7.26
CA LEU A 13 33.56 20.72 -7.59
C LEU A 13 32.67 20.86 -6.35
N LEU A 14 31.88 21.93 -6.30
CA LEU A 14 30.78 22.09 -5.34
C LEU A 14 29.68 21.07 -5.72
N SER A 15 29.67 19.91 -5.06
CA SER A 15 28.52 19.00 -5.09
C SER A 15 27.33 19.72 -4.43
N SER A 16 26.46 20.29 -5.26
CA SER A 16 25.17 20.81 -4.82
C SER A 16 24.32 19.62 -4.39
N CYS A 17 24.24 19.36 -3.08
CA CYS A 17 23.16 18.56 -2.53
C CYS A 17 21.87 19.31 -2.78
N ALA A 18 21.13 18.92 -3.83
CA ALA A 18 19.78 19.40 -4.04
C ALA A 18 18.92 18.90 -2.86
N THR A 19 18.72 19.76 -1.87
CA THR A 19 17.69 19.55 -0.85
C THR A 19 16.35 19.56 -1.54
N ALA A 20 15.55 18.50 -1.31
CA ALA A 20 14.17 18.49 -1.79
C ALA A 20 13.47 19.77 -1.26
N PRO A 21 12.69 20.46 -2.10
CA PRO A 21 12.03 21.69 -1.68
C PRO A 21 11.14 21.42 -0.46
N ASP A 22 11.20 22.33 0.52
CA ASP A 22 10.33 22.30 1.69
C ASP A 22 8.86 22.29 1.26
N ALA A 23 8.03 21.52 1.98
CA ALA A 23 6.61 21.44 1.69
C ALA A 23 5.95 22.81 1.82
N PRO A 24 5.01 23.15 0.91
CA PRO A 24 4.25 24.40 1.00
C PRO A 24 3.59 24.54 2.39
N PRO A 25 3.59 25.74 3.01
CA PRO A 25 3.00 25.95 4.34
C PRO A 25 1.54 25.50 4.44
N ALA A 26 0.73 25.69 3.40
CA ALA A 26 -0.65 25.23 3.35
C ALA A 26 -0.74 23.69 3.39
N ALA A 27 0.10 22.96 2.66
CA ALA A 27 0.13 21.50 2.69
C ALA A 27 0.56 21.00 4.08
N ARG A 28 1.59 21.62 4.68
CA ARG A 28 2.01 21.30 6.06
C ARG A 28 0.89 21.52 7.07
N SER A 29 0.18 22.64 6.99
CA SER A 29 -0.95 22.95 7.89
C SER A 29 -2.09 21.94 7.78
N GLU A 30 -2.41 21.50 6.55
CA GLU A 30 -3.47 20.52 6.31
C GLU A 30 -3.07 19.10 6.70
N LEU A 31 -1.81 18.69 6.46
CA LEU A 31 -1.33 17.33 6.70
C LEU A 31 -0.79 17.10 8.12
N ALA A 32 -0.44 18.18 8.84
CA ALA A 32 0.05 18.10 10.21
C ALA A 32 -0.60 19.17 11.12
N PRO A 33 -1.95 19.19 11.23
CA PRO A 33 -2.66 20.25 11.93
C PRO A 33 -2.36 20.31 13.44
N THR A 34 -1.83 19.22 14.00
CA THR A 34 -1.46 19.11 15.42
C THR A 34 0.02 19.33 15.68
N GLY A 35 0.79 19.76 14.65
CA GLY A 35 2.24 19.90 14.72
C GLY A 35 3.00 18.58 14.52
N LYS A 36 2.32 17.46 14.34
CA LYS A 36 2.87 16.14 13.99
C LYS A 36 2.05 15.51 12.86
N LEU A 37 2.68 14.65 12.07
CA LEU A 37 2.03 13.86 11.03
C LEU A 37 1.58 12.52 11.61
N ARG A 38 0.26 12.32 11.76
CA ARG A 38 -0.30 11.02 12.20
C ARG A 38 -0.51 10.15 10.97
N VAL A 39 0.25 9.06 10.90
CA VAL A 39 0.31 8.15 9.75
C VAL A 39 -0.45 6.87 10.06
N GLY A 40 -1.61 6.67 9.46
CA GLY A 40 -2.40 5.44 9.55
C GLY A 40 -1.76 4.30 8.75
N ILE A 41 -1.50 3.18 9.41
CA ILE A 41 -0.90 1.98 8.81
C ILE A 41 -1.74 0.73 9.06
N ASN A 42 -1.83 -0.16 8.06
CA ASN A 42 -2.49 -1.45 8.16
C ASN A 42 -1.48 -2.56 8.49
N VAL A 43 -1.47 -3.02 9.73
CA VAL A 43 -0.49 -4.01 10.23
C VAL A 43 -0.74 -5.44 9.70
N GLN A 44 -1.89 -5.73 9.13
CA GLN A 44 -2.13 -7.02 8.47
C GLN A 44 -1.52 -7.12 7.08
N ASN A 45 -1.17 -6.00 6.46
CA ASN A 45 -0.47 -6.03 5.19
C ASN A 45 1.05 -6.14 5.42
N PHE A 46 1.51 -7.35 5.68
CA PHE A 46 2.93 -7.65 5.94
C PHE A 46 3.87 -7.27 4.78
N LEU A 47 3.34 -7.03 3.58
CA LEU A 47 4.13 -6.54 2.43
C LEU A 47 4.53 -5.07 2.61
N LEU A 48 3.77 -4.30 3.38
CA LEU A 48 3.95 -2.87 3.55
C LEU A 48 4.34 -2.46 4.96
N VAL A 49 3.91 -3.24 5.96
CA VAL A 49 4.12 -2.95 7.38
C VAL A 49 4.52 -4.23 8.11
N ASN A 50 5.62 -4.16 8.83
CA ASN A 50 6.11 -5.24 9.69
C ASN A 50 6.28 -4.70 11.12
N LYS A 51 6.02 -5.55 12.09
CA LYS A 51 6.30 -5.29 13.50
C LYS A 51 7.43 -6.21 13.93
N ASP A 52 8.43 -5.66 14.60
CA ASP A 52 9.49 -6.49 15.17
C ASP A 52 8.89 -7.49 16.17
N ARG A 53 9.38 -8.73 16.14
CA ARG A 53 8.95 -9.82 17.03
C ARG A 53 9.17 -9.51 18.52
N SER A 54 10.11 -8.63 18.84
CA SER A 54 10.36 -8.14 20.20
C SER A 54 9.34 -7.13 20.72
N GLY A 55 8.29 -6.83 19.91
CA GLY A 55 7.31 -5.79 20.24
C GLY A 55 7.79 -4.37 19.92
N GLY A 56 8.91 -4.24 19.20
CA GLY A 56 9.55 -3.00 18.83
C GLY A 56 8.79 -2.15 17.81
N GLU A 57 9.52 -1.25 17.19
CA GLU A 57 8.98 -0.29 16.22
C GLU A 57 8.43 -0.96 14.95
N TYR A 58 7.45 -0.30 14.32
CA TYR A 58 7.01 -0.67 12.99
C TYR A 58 8.05 -0.31 11.94
N SER A 59 8.18 -1.18 10.93
CA SER A 59 9.04 -1.01 9.76
C SER A 59 8.26 -1.39 8.49
N GLY A 60 8.83 -1.15 7.32
CA GLY A 60 8.23 -1.52 6.04
C GLY A 60 8.05 -0.32 5.11
N ILE A 61 7.62 -0.61 3.88
CA ILE A 61 7.54 0.38 2.79
C ILE A 61 6.64 1.57 3.17
N ALA A 62 5.46 1.30 3.78
CA ALA A 62 4.53 2.35 4.19
C ALA A 62 5.11 3.21 5.33
N VAL A 63 5.85 2.60 6.24
CA VAL A 63 6.50 3.29 7.35
C VAL A 63 7.63 4.20 6.85
N ASP A 64 8.46 3.71 5.93
CA ASP A 64 9.55 4.47 5.32
C ASP A 64 9.00 5.70 4.56
N LEU A 65 7.94 5.51 3.75
CA LEU A 65 7.27 6.61 3.05
C LEU A 65 6.64 7.62 4.02
N GLY A 66 6.01 7.16 5.10
CA GLY A 66 5.45 8.03 6.13
C GLY A 66 6.52 8.86 6.84
N ARG A 67 7.67 8.27 7.16
CA ARG A 67 8.82 8.97 7.76
C ARG A 67 9.43 9.99 6.79
N GLU A 68 9.60 9.61 5.52
CA GLU A 68 10.10 10.53 4.49
C GLU A 68 9.14 11.71 4.28
N LEU A 69 7.82 11.46 4.27
CA LEU A 69 6.81 12.51 4.19
C LEU A 69 6.90 13.47 5.38
N GLY A 70 6.99 12.95 6.60
CA GLY A 70 7.17 13.78 7.80
C GLY A 70 8.45 14.62 7.77
N LYS A 71 9.56 14.03 7.29
CA LYS A 71 10.82 14.73 7.09
C LYS A 71 10.66 15.90 6.11
N ARG A 72 10.00 15.70 4.97
CA ARG A 72 9.77 16.76 3.97
C ARG A 72 8.81 17.85 4.47
N LEU A 73 7.86 17.47 5.34
CA LEU A 73 6.96 18.41 6.00
C LEU A 73 7.64 19.16 7.18
N GLY A 74 8.83 18.72 7.61
CA GLY A 74 9.53 19.28 8.78
C GLY A 74 8.77 19.06 10.10
N VAL A 75 8.11 17.89 10.27
CA VAL A 75 7.32 17.56 11.45
C VAL A 75 7.62 16.13 11.94
N PRO A 76 7.48 15.85 13.25
CA PRO A 76 7.59 14.49 13.77
C PRO A 76 6.44 13.62 13.26
N VAL A 77 6.72 12.31 13.14
CA VAL A 77 5.75 11.29 12.68
C VAL A 77 5.26 10.48 13.87
N GLU A 78 3.95 10.29 13.93
CA GLU A 78 3.28 9.34 14.82
C GLU A 78 2.61 8.25 13.98
N LEU A 79 2.98 6.99 14.20
CA LEU A 79 2.34 5.85 13.51
C LEU A 79 1.08 5.42 14.27
N VAL A 80 -0.05 5.38 13.57
CA VAL A 80 -1.34 4.94 14.09
C VAL A 80 -1.69 3.60 13.44
N ALA A 81 -1.57 2.52 14.21
CA ALA A 81 -1.74 1.16 13.71
C ALA A 81 -3.20 0.71 13.73
N PHE A 82 -3.61 0.05 12.64
CA PHE A 82 -4.94 -0.58 12.51
C PHE A 82 -4.79 -2.03 12.07
N ASP A 83 -5.61 -2.89 12.65
CA ASP A 83 -5.56 -4.33 12.35
C ASP A 83 -6.01 -4.67 10.91
N THR A 84 -6.82 -3.82 10.27
CA THR A 84 -7.32 -4.06 8.92
C THR A 84 -7.40 -2.78 8.09
N ALA A 85 -7.36 -2.94 6.75
CA ALA A 85 -7.57 -1.82 5.83
C ALA A 85 -8.97 -1.18 5.98
N GLY A 86 -9.97 -1.98 6.33
CA GLY A 86 -11.33 -1.48 6.61
C GLY A 86 -11.37 -0.58 7.83
N LYS A 87 -10.81 -1.03 8.97
CA LYS A 87 -10.72 -0.20 10.20
C LYS A 87 -9.93 1.09 9.96
N LEU A 88 -8.82 1.00 9.22
CA LEU A 88 -8.02 2.17 8.84
C LEU A 88 -8.84 3.17 8.02
N ALA A 89 -9.56 2.71 7.00
CA ALA A 89 -10.41 3.58 6.19
C ALA A 89 -11.57 4.19 6.99
N ASP A 90 -12.31 3.37 7.77
CA ASP A 90 -13.44 3.82 8.57
C ASP A 90 -13.05 4.87 9.63
N ALA A 91 -11.80 4.82 10.11
CA ALA A 91 -11.28 5.76 11.11
C ALA A 91 -11.07 7.20 10.59
N VAL A 92 -11.22 7.44 9.28
CA VAL A 92 -11.13 8.78 8.69
C VAL A 92 -12.11 9.76 9.36
N LYS A 93 -13.31 9.32 9.67
CA LYS A 93 -14.36 10.15 10.32
C LYS A 93 -14.01 10.55 11.76
N ALA A 94 -13.23 9.73 12.43
CA ALA A 94 -12.80 10.02 13.80
C ALA A 94 -11.61 10.99 13.85
N GLY A 95 -11.00 11.32 12.69
CA GLY A 95 -9.89 12.25 12.61
C GLY A 95 -8.64 11.81 13.38
N VAL A 96 -8.43 10.50 13.53
CA VAL A 96 -7.32 9.95 14.33
C VAL A 96 -6.02 9.82 13.54
N TRP A 97 -6.06 10.00 12.22
CA TRP A 97 -4.90 10.04 11.35
C TRP A 97 -5.01 11.21 10.35
N ASP A 98 -3.89 11.66 9.83
CA ASP A 98 -3.79 12.76 8.86
C ASP A 98 -3.50 12.26 7.45
N VAL A 99 -2.69 11.20 7.35
CA VAL A 99 -2.47 10.44 6.11
C VAL A 99 -2.61 8.95 6.40
N ALA A 100 -2.98 8.17 5.39
CA ALA A 100 -3.11 6.72 5.51
C ALA A 100 -2.56 6.02 4.26
N PHE A 101 -1.85 4.90 4.47
CA PHE A 101 -1.33 4.05 3.41
C PHE A 101 -2.27 2.88 3.17
N LEU A 102 -3.06 2.93 2.09
CA LEU A 102 -4.07 1.91 1.81
C LEU A 102 -4.42 1.84 0.31
N GLY A 103 -5.09 0.76 -0.08
CA GLY A 103 -5.56 0.59 -1.45
C GLY A 103 -6.56 1.68 -1.84
N ASN A 104 -6.31 2.33 -2.97
CA ASN A 104 -7.22 3.30 -3.57
C ASN A 104 -8.42 2.55 -4.17
N GLU A 105 -9.58 2.75 -3.58
CA GLU A 105 -10.84 2.13 -3.99
C GLU A 105 -11.94 3.18 -4.12
N PRO A 106 -12.76 3.14 -5.19
CA PRO A 106 -13.84 4.11 -5.40
C PRO A 106 -14.77 4.27 -4.19
N ALA A 107 -15.03 3.17 -3.47
CA ALA A 107 -15.87 3.18 -2.27
C ALA A 107 -15.32 4.03 -1.12
N ARG A 108 -14.04 4.41 -1.16
CA ARG A 108 -13.38 5.25 -0.15
C ARG A 108 -13.24 6.71 -0.59
N ALA A 109 -13.41 6.98 -1.89
CA ALA A 109 -13.11 8.29 -2.49
C ALA A 109 -14.00 9.43 -1.99
N SER A 110 -15.21 9.14 -1.47
CA SER A 110 -16.08 10.15 -0.87
C SER A 110 -15.52 10.76 0.42
N GLU A 111 -14.66 10.05 1.13
CA GLU A 111 -14.13 10.47 2.43
C GLU A 111 -12.61 10.67 2.42
N ILE A 112 -11.91 10.04 1.49
CA ILE A 112 -10.44 10.04 1.40
C ILE A 112 -10.01 10.55 0.01
N ALA A 113 -9.21 11.60 0.00
CA ALA A 113 -8.53 12.07 -1.19
C ALA A 113 -7.22 11.30 -1.36
N PHE A 114 -7.07 10.57 -2.47
CA PHE A 114 -5.91 9.73 -2.74
C PHE A 114 -4.87 10.41 -3.63
N SER A 115 -3.59 10.11 -3.37
CA SER A 115 -2.51 10.30 -4.32
C SER A 115 -2.63 9.32 -5.49
N ALA A 116 -1.78 9.47 -6.51
CA ALA A 116 -1.47 8.35 -7.40
C ALA A 116 -0.92 7.15 -6.61
N ALA A 117 -1.06 5.96 -7.16
CA ALA A 117 -0.46 4.78 -6.55
C ALA A 117 1.07 4.90 -6.52
N TYR A 118 1.66 4.53 -5.38
CA TYR A 118 3.11 4.41 -5.27
C TYR A 118 3.59 2.97 -5.53
N LEU A 119 2.70 1.99 -5.33
CA LEU A 119 3.01 0.57 -5.45
C LEU A 119 1.75 -0.20 -5.86
N GLU A 120 1.94 -1.30 -6.58
CA GLU A 120 0.90 -2.21 -7.04
C GLU A 120 1.09 -3.61 -6.47
N ILE A 121 -0.03 -4.26 -6.11
CA ILE A 121 -0.06 -5.64 -5.65
C ILE A 121 -1.16 -6.39 -6.37
N GLU A 122 -0.84 -7.49 -7.05
CA GLU A 122 -1.84 -8.32 -7.70
C GLU A 122 -2.74 -9.01 -6.66
N ALA A 123 -4.04 -9.06 -6.96
CA ALA A 123 -5.04 -9.82 -6.23
C ALA A 123 -5.54 -10.99 -7.08
N GLY A 124 -5.68 -12.15 -6.45
CA GLY A 124 -6.06 -13.40 -7.11
C GLY A 124 -6.84 -14.31 -6.19
N TYR A 125 -6.91 -15.58 -6.58
CA TYR A 125 -7.60 -16.62 -5.81
C TYR A 125 -6.68 -17.78 -5.50
N LEU A 126 -6.84 -18.35 -4.30
CA LEU A 126 -6.35 -19.66 -3.90
C LEU A 126 -7.55 -20.64 -3.94
N VAL A 127 -7.37 -21.80 -4.54
CA VAL A 127 -8.37 -22.85 -4.60
C VAL A 127 -7.85 -24.14 -3.95
N PRO A 128 -8.72 -24.98 -3.34
CA PRO A 128 -8.30 -26.19 -2.65
C PRO A 128 -7.80 -27.27 -3.62
N ALA A 129 -7.17 -28.30 -3.07
CA ALA A 129 -6.77 -29.48 -3.82
C ALA A 129 -7.97 -30.10 -4.55
N GLY A 130 -7.75 -30.52 -5.80
CA GLY A 130 -8.81 -31.16 -6.62
C GLY A 130 -9.90 -30.20 -7.12
N SER A 131 -9.84 -28.90 -6.82
CA SER A 131 -10.83 -27.92 -7.29
C SER A 131 -11.01 -27.96 -8.82
N PRO A 132 -12.26 -27.95 -9.33
CA PRO A 132 -12.55 -27.84 -10.76
C PRO A 132 -12.29 -26.43 -11.32
N ILE A 133 -12.18 -25.41 -10.47
CA ILE A 133 -11.89 -24.04 -10.85
C ILE A 133 -10.45 -23.96 -11.37
N ARG A 134 -10.26 -23.55 -12.61
CA ARG A 134 -8.95 -23.53 -13.29
C ARG A 134 -8.43 -22.13 -13.59
N THR A 135 -9.33 -21.19 -13.86
CA THR A 135 -9.02 -19.82 -14.25
C THR A 135 -9.68 -18.81 -13.31
N ILE A 136 -9.29 -17.56 -13.42
CA ILE A 136 -9.91 -16.45 -12.66
C ILE A 136 -11.41 -16.34 -12.97
N GLU A 137 -11.78 -16.53 -14.23
CA GLU A 137 -13.15 -16.39 -14.73
C GLU A 137 -14.05 -17.53 -14.23
N ASP A 138 -13.48 -18.70 -13.94
CA ASP A 138 -14.23 -19.82 -13.39
C ASP A 138 -14.81 -19.57 -12.00
N VAL A 139 -14.29 -18.56 -11.28
CA VAL A 139 -14.73 -18.25 -9.92
C VAL A 139 -16.11 -17.60 -9.91
N ASP A 140 -16.45 -16.76 -10.91
CA ASP A 140 -17.76 -16.09 -10.94
C ASP A 140 -18.87 -16.97 -11.51
N ARG A 141 -19.15 -18.09 -10.85
CA ARG A 141 -20.24 -19.04 -11.19
C ARG A 141 -21.21 -19.17 -10.05
N GLU A 142 -22.46 -19.53 -10.40
CA GLU A 142 -23.48 -19.86 -9.41
C GLU A 142 -23.03 -21.03 -8.53
N GLY A 143 -23.26 -20.91 -7.23
CA GLY A 143 -22.86 -21.92 -6.24
C GLY A 143 -21.42 -21.77 -5.73
N VAL A 144 -20.55 -21.04 -6.40
CA VAL A 144 -19.18 -20.81 -5.93
C VAL A 144 -19.18 -19.87 -4.72
N ARG A 145 -18.50 -20.29 -3.66
CA ARG A 145 -18.37 -19.56 -2.38
C ARG A 145 -16.93 -19.07 -2.21
N VAL A 146 -16.75 -17.77 -2.08
CA VAL A 146 -15.43 -17.13 -2.00
C VAL A 146 -15.24 -16.51 -0.63
N ALA A 147 -14.23 -16.97 0.12
CA ALA A 147 -13.80 -16.31 1.35
C ALA A 147 -13.05 -15.01 1.03
N VAL A 148 -13.27 -13.98 1.80
CA VAL A 148 -12.60 -12.68 1.62
C VAL A 148 -12.49 -11.92 2.94
N SER A 149 -11.40 -11.17 3.14
CA SER A 149 -11.28 -10.25 4.26
C SER A 149 -12.15 -9.01 4.04
N ALA A 150 -13.08 -8.77 4.96
CA ALA A 150 -14.07 -7.71 4.88
C ALA A 150 -13.43 -6.32 4.70
N LYS A 151 -14.01 -5.52 3.81
CA LYS A 151 -13.58 -4.14 3.52
C LYS A 151 -12.12 -4.02 3.07
N SER A 152 -11.46 -5.10 2.66
CA SER A 152 -10.19 -5.03 1.94
C SER A 152 -10.39 -4.40 0.55
N ALA A 153 -9.33 -3.90 -0.08
CA ALA A 153 -9.46 -3.36 -1.44
C ALA A 153 -9.99 -4.40 -2.42
N TYR A 154 -9.55 -5.64 -2.31
CA TYR A 154 -10.01 -6.72 -3.16
C TYR A 154 -11.46 -7.17 -2.82
N ASP A 155 -11.94 -7.09 -1.56
CA ASP A 155 -13.37 -7.28 -1.24
C ASP A 155 -14.24 -6.20 -1.89
N LEU A 156 -13.82 -4.93 -1.78
CA LEU A 156 -14.53 -3.81 -2.40
C LEU A 156 -14.58 -3.94 -3.93
N TYR A 157 -13.48 -4.39 -4.54
CA TYR A 157 -13.45 -4.70 -5.97
C TYR A 157 -14.42 -5.82 -6.33
N LEU A 158 -14.34 -6.96 -5.64
CA LEU A 158 -15.17 -8.14 -5.91
C LEU A 158 -16.66 -7.85 -5.68
N THR A 159 -17.00 -7.03 -4.68
CA THR A 159 -18.38 -6.59 -4.42
C THR A 159 -19.01 -5.87 -5.63
N ARG A 160 -18.20 -5.15 -6.42
CA ARG A 160 -18.69 -4.44 -7.62
C ARG A 160 -18.67 -5.29 -8.88
N ASN A 161 -17.85 -6.34 -8.92
CA ASN A 161 -17.54 -7.04 -10.18
C ASN A 161 -18.06 -8.49 -10.23
N LEU A 162 -18.14 -9.22 -9.10
CA LEU A 162 -18.75 -10.54 -9.08
C LEU A 162 -20.27 -10.44 -9.19
N GLN A 163 -20.84 -11.28 -10.03
CA GLN A 163 -22.28 -11.30 -10.31
C GLN A 163 -23.00 -12.56 -9.83
N ARG A 164 -22.29 -13.69 -9.75
CA ARG A 164 -22.87 -15.02 -9.49
C ARG A 164 -22.30 -15.68 -8.26
N ALA A 165 -20.99 -15.58 -8.04
CA ALA A 165 -20.34 -16.16 -6.88
C ALA A 165 -20.73 -15.43 -5.59
N LYS A 166 -20.79 -16.16 -4.48
CA LYS A 166 -21.13 -15.65 -3.16
C LYS A 166 -19.86 -15.28 -2.37
N LEU A 167 -19.73 -14.00 -1.98
CA LEU A 167 -18.67 -13.54 -1.07
C LEU A 167 -19.05 -13.85 0.39
N LEU A 168 -18.19 -14.60 1.08
CA LEU A 168 -18.24 -14.83 2.52
C LEU A 168 -17.11 -14.05 3.20
N ARG A 169 -17.51 -13.08 4.00
CA ARG A 169 -16.60 -12.11 4.59
C ARG A 169 -16.17 -12.52 5.99
N ALA A 170 -14.87 -12.51 6.22
CA ALA A 170 -14.29 -12.67 7.55
C ALA A 170 -13.68 -11.33 8.03
N PRO A 171 -13.57 -11.10 9.35
CA PRO A 171 -13.14 -9.80 9.88
C PRO A 171 -11.68 -9.47 9.59
N THR A 172 -10.83 -10.46 9.33
CA THR A 172 -9.38 -10.28 9.11
C THR A 172 -8.89 -11.16 7.96
N VAL A 173 -7.66 -10.92 7.50
CA VAL A 173 -7.01 -11.75 6.47
C VAL A 173 -6.82 -13.18 6.97
N ASP A 174 -6.37 -13.37 8.23
CA ASP A 174 -6.20 -14.71 8.81
C ASP A 174 -7.55 -15.41 8.97
N ALA A 175 -8.56 -14.72 9.50
CA ALA A 175 -9.91 -15.28 9.62
C ALA A 175 -10.53 -15.64 8.26
N SER A 176 -10.17 -14.97 7.17
CA SER A 176 -10.65 -15.35 5.83
C SER A 176 -10.01 -16.65 5.34
N TYR A 177 -8.75 -16.91 5.69
CA TYR A 177 -8.11 -18.20 5.45
C TYR A 177 -8.74 -19.31 6.30
N ASP A 178 -8.97 -19.06 7.59
CA ASP A 178 -9.60 -20.03 8.50
C ASP A 178 -11.02 -20.37 8.03
N LEU A 179 -11.80 -19.39 7.59
CA LEU A 179 -13.13 -19.56 7.01
C LEU A 179 -13.07 -20.41 5.73
N PHE A 180 -12.10 -20.12 4.84
CA PHE A 180 -11.91 -20.88 3.61
C PHE A 180 -11.64 -22.36 3.87
N VAL A 181 -10.77 -22.67 4.83
CA VAL A 181 -10.39 -24.04 5.18
C VAL A 181 -11.50 -24.73 5.98
N GLY A 182 -12.02 -24.06 7.01
CA GLY A 182 -13.00 -24.63 7.96
C GLY A 182 -14.33 -24.97 7.31
N ASP A 183 -14.85 -24.07 6.49
CA ASP A 183 -16.13 -24.24 5.79
C ASP A 183 -15.98 -24.93 4.42
N LYS A 184 -14.76 -25.35 4.07
CA LYS A 184 -14.42 -25.97 2.78
C LYS A 184 -14.98 -25.15 1.62
N LEU A 185 -14.62 -23.88 1.57
CA LEU A 185 -15.07 -22.98 0.53
C LEU A 185 -14.33 -23.22 -0.79
N ASP A 186 -14.88 -22.72 -1.89
CA ASP A 186 -14.41 -23.02 -3.23
C ASP A 186 -13.20 -22.19 -3.65
N ALA A 187 -13.07 -20.97 -3.08
CA ALA A 187 -11.93 -20.08 -3.31
C ALA A 187 -11.68 -19.15 -2.10
N LEU A 188 -10.42 -18.72 -1.95
CA LEU A 188 -9.99 -17.63 -1.07
C LEU A 188 -9.47 -16.49 -1.93
N ALA A 189 -10.07 -15.30 -1.81
CA ALA A 189 -9.59 -14.07 -2.46
C ALA A 189 -8.57 -13.34 -1.57
N GLY A 190 -7.48 -12.85 -2.17
CA GLY A 190 -6.45 -12.13 -1.42
C GLY A 190 -5.37 -11.53 -2.31
N LEU A 191 -4.41 -10.86 -1.68
CA LEU A 191 -3.18 -10.44 -2.35
C LEU A 191 -2.36 -11.68 -2.71
N LYS A 192 -1.90 -11.79 -3.95
CA LYS A 192 -1.20 -13.00 -4.44
C LYS A 192 -0.01 -13.43 -3.59
N PRO A 193 0.88 -12.54 -3.09
CA PRO A 193 1.96 -12.98 -2.22
C PRO A 193 1.47 -13.64 -0.93
N ARG A 194 0.35 -13.17 -0.37
CA ARG A 194 -0.27 -13.79 0.80
C ARG A 194 -0.87 -15.14 0.44
N LEU A 195 -1.56 -15.26 -0.68
CA LEU A 195 -2.15 -16.54 -1.13
C LEU A 195 -1.07 -17.60 -1.40
N VAL A 196 0.11 -17.21 -1.89
CA VAL A 196 1.26 -18.12 -2.04
C VAL A 196 1.69 -18.68 -0.68
N THR A 197 1.85 -17.81 0.33
CA THR A 197 2.17 -18.25 1.69
C THR A 197 1.07 -19.14 2.32
N ASP A 198 -0.20 -18.85 2.02
CA ASP A 198 -1.32 -19.63 2.51
C ASP A 198 -1.41 -21.00 1.81
N ALA A 199 -1.04 -21.07 0.51
CA ALA A 199 -0.96 -22.33 -0.23
C ALA A 199 0.08 -23.31 0.35
N GLU A 200 1.18 -22.80 0.88
CA GLU A 200 2.22 -23.63 1.54
C GLU A 200 1.67 -24.39 2.75
N LYS A 201 0.65 -23.84 3.42
CA LYS A 201 -0.01 -24.45 4.58
C LYS A 201 -1.10 -25.46 4.20
N LEU A 202 -1.52 -25.49 2.92
CA LEU A 202 -2.63 -26.30 2.43
C LEU A 202 -2.18 -27.19 1.25
N PRO A 203 -1.62 -28.37 1.50
CA PRO A 203 -1.07 -29.23 0.45
C PRO A 203 -2.07 -29.53 -0.68
N GLY A 204 -1.58 -29.39 -1.93
CA GLY A 204 -2.38 -29.61 -3.14
C GLY A 204 -3.28 -28.44 -3.54
N SER A 205 -3.40 -27.40 -2.72
CA SER A 205 -4.03 -26.16 -3.12
C SER A 205 -3.16 -25.41 -4.15
N ARG A 206 -3.76 -24.50 -4.88
CA ARG A 206 -3.02 -23.69 -5.87
C ARG A 206 -3.56 -22.27 -5.96
N VAL A 207 -2.66 -21.33 -6.12
CA VAL A 207 -2.99 -19.96 -6.53
C VAL A 207 -3.26 -19.98 -8.03
N LEU A 208 -4.41 -19.45 -8.45
CA LEU A 208 -4.75 -19.39 -9.87
C LEU A 208 -3.79 -18.46 -10.63
N GLU A 209 -3.48 -18.84 -11.86
CA GLU A 209 -2.71 -17.97 -12.76
C GLU A 209 -3.52 -16.71 -13.10
N GLY A 210 -2.81 -15.62 -13.45
CA GLY A 210 -3.44 -14.33 -13.71
C GLY A 210 -3.88 -13.62 -12.41
N ARG A 211 -4.72 -12.61 -12.56
CA ARG A 211 -5.25 -11.79 -11.47
C ARG A 211 -6.65 -11.31 -11.81
N PHE A 212 -7.51 -11.14 -10.81
CA PHE A 212 -8.78 -10.46 -11.04
C PHE A 212 -8.65 -8.93 -10.90
N SER A 213 -7.65 -8.44 -10.17
CA SER A 213 -7.40 -7.02 -9.98
C SER A 213 -5.93 -6.76 -9.61
N THR A 214 -5.53 -5.50 -9.74
CA THR A 214 -4.29 -4.97 -9.18
C THR A 214 -4.65 -3.91 -8.15
N VAL A 215 -4.29 -4.15 -6.89
CA VAL A 215 -4.55 -3.20 -5.80
C VAL A 215 -3.55 -2.05 -5.88
N GLN A 216 -4.06 -0.87 -6.14
CA GLN A 216 -3.32 0.39 -6.23
C GLN A 216 -3.08 0.93 -4.81
N GLN A 217 -1.87 0.73 -4.27
CA GLN A 217 -1.51 1.27 -2.96
C GLN A 217 -1.17 2.75 -3.07
N SER A 218 -1.93 3.58 -2.39
CA SER A 218 -1.85 5.05 -2.46
C SER A 218 -1.74 5.67 -1.07
N ILE A 219 -1.42 6.95 -1.03
CA ILE A 219 -1.43 7.76 0.18
C ILE A 219 -2.71 8.56 0.19
N GLY A 220 -3.56 8.34 1.20
CA GLY A 220 -4.81 9.06 1.38
C GLY A 220 -4.72 10.11 2.48
N THR A 221 -5.50 11.19 2.35
CA THR A 221 -5.78 12.17 3.39
C THR A 221 -7.29 12.38 3.48
N PRO A 222 -7.86 12.78 4.63
CA PRO A 222 -9.29 13.13 4.68
C PRO A 222 -9.66 14.15 3.62
N GLN A 223 -10.87 14.05 3.06
CA GLN A 223 -11.40 15.07 2.14
C GLN A 223 -11.41 16.46 2.79
N GLY A 224 -11.41 17.52 1.95
CA GLY A 224 -11.35 18.91 2.44
C GLY A 224 -9.95 19.45 2.69
N ARG A 225 -8.90 18.72 2.29
CA ARG A 225 -7.48 19.11 2.41
C ARG A 225 -6.82 19.26 1.02
N PRO A 226 -7.22 20.25 0.21
CA PRO A 226 -6.81 20.34 -1.21
C PRO A 226 -5.30 20.53 -1.40
N SER A 227 -4.65 21.35 -0.56
CA SER A 227 -3.20 21.59 -0.62
C SER A 227 -2.43 20.33 -0.19
N GLY A 228 -2.91 19.65 0.84
CA GLY A 228 -2.35 18.37 1.30
C GLY A 228 -2.50 17.27 0.25
N ALA A 229 -3.69 17.13 -0.33
CA ALA A 229 -3.94 16.14 -1.38
C ALA A 229 -3.08 16.39 -2.63
N LYS A 230 -2.92 17.66 -3.04
CA LYS A 230 -2.02 18.02 -4.14
C LYS A 230 -0.58 17.62 -3.81
N TYR A 231 -0.10 17.98 -2.62
CA TYR A 231 1.26 17.65 -2.18
C TYR A 231 1.49 16.13 -2.10
N LEU A 232 0.53 15.35 -1.63
CA LEU A 232 0.62 13.90 -1.61
C LEU A 232 0.72 13.27 -3.01
N ARG A 233 0.04 13.85 -4.01
CA ARG A 233 0.19 13.40 -5.41
C ARG A 233 1.61 13.65 -5.93
N GLU A 234 2.14 14.85 -5.69
CA GLU A 234 3.51 15.21 -6.07
C GLU A 234 4.55 14.35 -5.34
N PHE A 235 4.37 14.15 -4.04
CA PHE A 235 5.22 13.29 -3.21
C PHE A 235 5.24 11.83 -3.71
N ALA A 236 4.10 11.26 -4.04
CA ALA A 236 4.02 9.87 -4.53
C ALA A 236 4.75 9.71 -5.87
N GLU A 237 4.57 10.65 -6.80
CA GLU A 237 5.27 10.63 -8.10
C GLU A 237 6.79 10.82 -7.93
N ASP A 238 7.20 11.74 -7.07
CA ASP A 238 8.62 11.98 -6.77
C ASP A 238 9.27 10.77 -6.08
N ALA A 239 8.58 10.14 -5.13
CA ALA A 239 9.06 8.92 -4.46
C ALA A 239 9.24 7.74 -5.44
N LYS A 240 8.41 7.65 -6.47
CA LYS A 240 8.59 6.68 -7.57
C LYS A 240 9.78 7.08 -8.45
N ALA A 241 9.81 8.32 -8.91
CA ALA A 241 10.81 8.81 -9.87
C ALA A 241 12.23 8.82 -9.29
N SER A 242 12.39 9.17 -8.01
CA SER A 242 13.69 9.15 -7.31
C SER A 242 14.20 7.74 -6.98
N GLY A 243 13.39 6.70 -7.22
CA GLY A 243 13.70 5.33 -6.86
C GLY A 243 13.53 5.03 -5.36
N PHE A 244 12.95 5.94 -4.56
CA PHE A 244 12.73 5.71 -3.13
C PHE A 244 11.86 4.47 -2.88
N VAL A 245 10.76 4.33 -3.64
CA VAL A 245 9.87 3.16 -3.52
C VAL A 245 10.59 1.87 -3.89
N ALA A 246 11.34 1.84 -4.99
CA ALA A 246 12.12 0.67 -5.42
C ALA A 246 13.14 0.24 -4.35
N LYS A 247 13.90 1.20 -3.82
CA LYS A 247 14.86 0.95 -2.73
C LYS A 247 14.18 0.48 -1.43
N ALA A 248 12.97 0.95 -1.13
CA ALA A 248 12.21 0.46 0.02
C ALA A 248 11.76 -1.00 -0.19
N ILE A 249 11.30 -1.37 -1.39
CA ILE A 249 10.98 -2.77 -1.74
C ILE A 249 12.20 -3.67 -1.54
N GLU A 250 13.36 -3.27 -2.04
CA GLU A 250 14.63 -4.00 -1.90
C GLU A 250 15.06 -4.12 -0.43
N ARG A 251 15.07 -3.00 0.31
CA ARG A 251 15.47 -2.95 1.73
C ARG A 251 14.67 -3.90 2.60
N HIS A 252 13.36 -3.97 2.36
CA HIS A 252 12.46 -4.84 3.10
C HIS A 252 12.31 -6.23 2.49
N ALA A 253 13.06 -6.55 1.43
CA ALA A 253 13.05 -7.83 0.72
C ALA A 253 11.64 -8.30 0.32
N VAL A 254 10.74 -7.35 -0.04
CA VAL A 254 9.35 -7.64 -0.38
C VAL A 254 9.27 -8.19 -1.80
N ARG A 255 8.55 -9.31 -1.98
CA ARG A 255 8.33 -9.95 -3.27
C ARG A 255 6.86 -9.88 -3.68
N GLY A 256 6.61 -9.92 -5.00
CA GLY A 256 5.24 -9.91 -5.55
C GLY A 256 4.55 -8.55 -5.48
N VAL A 257 5.33 -7.49 -5.42
CA VAL A 257 4.89 -6.11 -5.54
C VAL A 257 5.69 -5.40 -6.63
N SER A 258 5.14 -4.35 -7.20
CA SER A 258 5.83 -3.51 -8.18
C SER A 258 5.65 -2.03 -7.88
N VAL A 259 6.65 -1.22 -8.26
CA VAL A 259 6.47 0.23 -8.27
C VAL A 259 5.36 0.57 -9.27
N ALA A 260 4.39 1.36 -8.87
CA ALA A 260 3.30 1.76 -9.74
C ALA A 260 3.83 2.64 -10.91
N PRO A 261 3.23 2.55 -12.11
CA PRO A 261 3.60 3.41 -13.21
C PRO A 261 3.33 4.89 -12.87
N LYS A 262 3.96 5.79 -13.64
CA LYS A 262 3.66 7.22 -13.54
C LYS A 262 2.19 7.45 -13.86
N ALA A 263 1.50 8.21 -13.01
CA ALA A 263 0.12 8.55 -13.27
C ALA A 263 0.00 9.45 -14.53
N PRO A 264 -1.12 9.35 -15.27
CA PRO A 264 -1.42 10.29 -16.33
C PRO A 264 -1.40 11.74 -15.80
N ALA A 265 -0.95 12.67 -16.61
CA ALA A 265 -1.06 14.09 -16.28
C ALA A 265 -2.54 14.46 -16.11
N SER A 266 -2.90 14.99 -14.95
CA SER A 266 -4.26 15.45 -14.61
C SER A 266 -4.47 16.88 -15.08
#